data_9208c83b1b7a8a6fd16ee25eca2caf9f
#
_entry.id   9208c83b1b7a8a6fd16ee25eca2caf9f
#
_cell.length_a   1.000
_cell.length_b   1.000
_cell.length_c   1.000
_cell.angle_alpha   90.00
_cell.angle_beta   90.00
_cell.angle_gamma   90.00
#
_symmetry.space_group_name_H-M   'P 1'
#
loop_
_entity.id
_entity.type
_entity.pdbx_description
1 polymer ?
#
loop_
_entity_poly.entity_id
_entity_poly.type
_entity_poly.pdbx_seq_one_letter_code
_entity_poly.pdbx_strand_id
1 'polypeptide(L)'
;AEYGVGGGIVWDSTSADEYSEALLKARVLMERSHSTGFSLFETMLWTPNDGYFLLEKHIARMADSAEYFDFPFSTNKLEVFLSQTAGRFTSPQRVTVLLNRFGELKDETKDFYSQENRFKVCLAIHPIDSRNVFLFHKTTRREIYPSPRDQDAIHGGEGIDDLLLFNERSELTEFTIGNLVVEMDGEFYTPPLA
;
A
#
# COMPACT_ATOMS: atom_id res chain seq x y z
N ALA A 1 -8.80 16.69 -17.86
CA ALA A 1 -8.45 16.04 -19.14
C ALA A 1 -9.72 15.72 -19.91
N GLU A 2 -9.75 15.98 -21.21
CA GLU A 2 -10.85 15.58 -22.11
C GLU A 2 -10.50 14.21 -22.71
N TYR A 3 -11.42 13.26 -22.65
CA TYR A 3 -11.25 11.95 -23.25
C TYR A 3 -12.36 11.73 -24.29
N GLY A 4 -11.96 11.56 -25.56
CA GLY A 4 -12.87 11.24 -26.64
C GLY A 4 -13.28 9.77 -26.59
N VAL A 5 -14.58 9.50 -26.51
CA VAL A 5 -15.15 8.15 -26.60
C VAL A 5 -15.88 8.02 -27.92
N GLY A 6 -15.55 7.01 -28.73
CA GLY A 6 -16.19 6.76 -30.02
C GLY A 6 -15.99 5.33 -30.49
N GLY A 7 -16.74 4.92 -31.50
CA GLY A 7 -16.64 3.64 -32.20
C GLY A 7 -16.48 3.85 -33.71
N GLY A 8 -16.12 2.78 -34.43
CA GLY A 8 -16.13 2.77 -35.88
C GLY A 8 -17.56 2.49 -36.37
N ILE A 9 -18.13 3.40 -37.14
CA ILE A 9 -19.44 3.20 -37.77
C ILE A 9 -19.29 2.25 -38.98
N VAL A 10 -19.99 1.14 -38.95
CA VAL A 10 -20.08 0.20 -40.07
C VAL A 10 -21.47 0.29 -40.72
N TRP A 11 -21.63 -0.30 -41.91
CA TRP A 11 -22.84 -0.17 -42.70
C TRP A 11 -24.14 -0.60 -41.98
N ASP A 12 -24.00 -1.58 -41.07
CA ASP A 12 -25.11 -2.12 -40.28
C ASP A 12 -25.27 -1.47 -38.89
N SER A 13 -24.50 -0.43 -38.58
CA SER A 13 -24.59 0.27 -37.29
C SER A 13 -25.87 1.07 -37.17
N THR A 14 -26.53 0.97 -36.01
CA THR A 14 -27.63 1.88 -35.68
C THR A 14 -27.11 2.96 -34.71
N SER A 15 -27.67 4.16 -34.78
CA SER A 15 -27.29 5.26 -33.89
C SER A 15 -27.51 4.94 -32.42
N ALA A 16 -28.47 4.08 -32.09
CA ALA A 16 -28.74 3.63 -30.72
C ALA A 16 -27.68 2.66 -30.20
N ASP A 17 -27.22 1.73 -31.05
CA ASP A 17 -26.18 0.76 -30.68
C ASP A 17 -24.83 1.45 -30.52
N GLU A 18 -24.44 2.33 -31.42
CA GLU A 18 -23.22 3.13 -31.34
C GLU A 18 -23.19 4.03 -30.10
N TYR A 19 -24.31 4.66 -29.77
CA TYR A 19 -24.41 5.46 -28.55
C TYR A 19 -24.30 4.60 -27.29
N SER A 20 -24.91 3.42 -27.28
CA SER A 20 -24.84 2.47 -26.19
C SER A 20 -23.40 1.94 -25.99
N GLU A 21 -22.70 1.65 -27.09
CA GLU A 21 -21.28 1.24 -27.05
C GLU A 21 -20.39 2.36 -26.56
N ALA A 22 -20.61 3.60 -27.03
CA ALA A 22 -19.86 4.76 -26.52
C ALA A 22 -20.10 4.99 -25.03
N LEU A 23 -21.34 4.85 -24.56
CA LEU A 23 -21.66 4.93 -23.12
C LEU A 23 -21.01 3.80 -22.32
N LEU A 24 -20.96 2.56 -22.84
CA LEU A 24 -20.32 1.44 -22.19
C LEU A 24 -18.80 1.69 -22.04
N LYS A 25 -18.14 2.20 -23.07
CA LYS A 25 -16.73 2.60 -23.05
C LYS A 25 -16.48 3.76 -22.07
N ALA A 26 -17.36 4.75 -22.01
CA ALA A 26 -17.30 5.83 -21.04
C ALA A 26 -17.52 5.33 -19.61
N ARG A 27 -18.38 4.32 -19.41
CA ARG A 27 -18.67 3.72 -18.12
C ARG A 27 -17.43 3.04 -17.50
N VAL A 28 -16.63 2.35 -18.31
CA VAL A 28 -15.36 1.74 -17.87
C VAL A 28 -14.41 2.80 -17.33
N LEU A 29 -14.37 3.99 -17.90
CA LEU A 29 -13.57 5.12 -17.38
C LEU A 29 -14.17 5.71 -16.12
N MET A 30 -15.50 5.78 -16.01
CA MET A 30 -16.19 6.27 -14.82
C MET A 30 -16.15 5.25 -13.68
N GLU A 31 -16.25 3.95 -13.96
CA GLU A 31 -16.13 2.90 -12.96
C GLU A 31 -14.70 2.82 -12.37
N ARG A 32 -13.67 3.16 -13.12
CA ARG A 32 -12.33 3.39 -12.56
C ARG A 32 -12.27 4.58 -11.59
N SER A 33 -13.14 5.56 -11.72
CA SER A 33 -13.26 6.68 -10.78
C SER A 33 -14.10 6.36 -9.53
N HIS A 34 -14.89 5.28 -9.55
CA HIS A 34 -15.66 4.77 -8.41
C HIS A 34 -15.01 3.59 -7.69
N SER A 35 -13.81 3.17 -8.09
CA SER A 35 -13.05 2.22 -7.27
C SER A 35 -12.81 2.88 -5.91
N THR A 36 -13.39 2.30 -4.88
CA THR A 36 -13.27 2.63 -3.46
C THR A 36 -11.95 3.33 -3.18
N GLY A 37 -12.07 4.64 -2.84
CA GLY A 37 -10.90 5.50 -2.70
C GLY A 37 -9.93 4.93 -1.68
N PHE A 38 -8.72 4.64 -2.11
CA PHE A 38 -7.62 4.30 -1.22
C PHE A 38 -6.70 5.52 -1.06
N SER A 39 -5.87 5.47 -0.03
CA SER A 39 -4.79 6.42 0.18
C SER A 39 -3.44 5.70 0.08
N LEU A 40 -2.43 6.41 -0.36
CA LEU A 40 -1.05 6.02 -0.14
C LEU A 40 -0.70 6.32 1.31
N PHE A 41 0.17 5.52 1.92
CA PHE A 41 0.62 5.81 3.27
C PHE A 41 2.06 5.40 3.50
N GLU A 42 2.71 6.08 4.45
CA GLU A 42 4.00 5.72 4.99
C GLU A 42 3.93 5.65 6.51
N THR A 43 4.70 4.75 7.10
CA THR A 43 4.81 4.64 8.56
C THR A 43 6.28 4.74 8.94
N MET A 44 6.60 5.71 9.79
CA MET A 44 7.96 6.07 10.18
C MET A 44 8.08 6.11 11.69
N LEU A 45 9.24 5.73 12.21
CA LEU A 45 9.63 6.06 13.56
C LEU A 45 10.17 7.49 13.57
N TRP A 46 9.69 8.29 14.51
CA TRP A 46 10.27 9.57 14.86
C TRP A 46 10.84 9.55 16.27
N THR A 47 12.04 10.09 16.45
CA THR A 47 12.65 10.28 17.77
C THR A 47 13.08 11.73 17.98
N PRO A 48 13.15 12.21 19.24
CA PRO A 48 13.61 13.57 19.49
C PRO A 48 15.04 13.86 19.05
N ASN A 49 15.91 12.82 19.02
CA ASN A 49 17.32 12.98 18.71
C ASN A 49 17.63 12.86 17.23
N ASP A 50 16.95 11.93 16.53
CA ASP A 50 17.31 11.55 15.16
C ASP A 50 16.27 12.01 14.13
N GLY A 51 15.10 12.52 14.57
CA GLY A 51 14.01 12.87 13.67
C GLY A 51 13.32 11.64 13.09
N TYR A 52 12.88 11.72 11.83
CA TYR A 52 12.25 10.62 11.11
C TYR A 52 13.28 9.63 10.59
N PHE A 53 13.17 8.38 10.98
CA PHE A 53 14.04 7.31 10.51
C PHE A 53 13.80 7.04 9.02
N LEU A 54 14.86 7.02 8.21
CA LEU A 54 14.85 6.78 6.76
C LEU A 54 13.89 7.69 5.97
N LEU A 55 13.73 8.95 6.39
CA LEU A 55 12.78 9.91 5.80
C LEU A 55 12.84 9.97 4.27
N GLU A 56 14.04 10.12 3.70
CA GLU A 56 14.23 10.23 2.25
C GLU A 56 13.70 9.01 1.49
N LYS A 57 13.90 7.80 2.03
CA LYS A 57 13.40 6.56 1.41
C LYS A 57 11.88 6.48 1.46
N HIS A 58 11.26 6.93 2.54
CA HIS A 58 9.81 6.99 2.66
C HIS A 58 9.21 8.02 1.70
N ILE A 59 9.83 9.19 1.57
CA ILE A 59 9.41 10.23 0.62
C ILE A 59 9.52 9.70 -0.82
N ALA A 60 10.64 9.10 -1.20
CA ALA A 60 10.86 8.56 -2.54
C ALA A 60 9.79 7.50 -2.89
N ARG A 61 9.54 6.53 -1.99
CA ARG A 61 8.52 5.49 -2.23
C ARG A 61 7.11 6.07 -2.36
N MET A 62 6.75 7.08 -1.56
CA MET A 62 5.45 7.75 -1.69
C MET A 62 5.36 8.52 -3.00
N ALA A 63 6.45 9.18 -3.44
CA ALA A 63 6.52 9.88 -4.72
C ALA A 63 6.32 8.92 -5.90
N ASP A 64 7.06 7.80 -5.94
CA ASP A 64 6.93 6.77 -6.98
C ASP A 64 5.50 6.21 -7.04
N SER A 65 4.90 5.96 -5.87
CA SER A 65 3.52 5.48 -5.80
C SER A 65 2.51 6.54 -6.23
N ALA A 66 2.74 7.80 -5.88
CA ALA A 66 1.88 8.91 -6.28
C ALA A 66 1.92 9.14 -7.80
N GLU A 67 3.10 9.04 -8.42
CA GLU A 67 3.27 9.08 -9.87
C GLU A 67 2.53 7.93 -10.55
N TYR A 68 2.71 6.70 -10.05
CA TYR A 68 2.06 5.53 -10.62
C TYR A 68 0.52 5.60 -10.61
N PHE A 69 -0.07 6.10 -9.52
CA PHE A 69 -1.52 6.20 -9.36
C PHE A 69 -2.12 7.56 -9.75
N ASP A 70 -1.31 8.47 -10.29
CA ASP A 70 -1.72 9.84 -10.66
C ASP A 70 -2.33 10.61 -9.46
N PHE A 71 -1.66 10.53 -8.31
CA PHE A 71 -2.02 11.31 -7.13
C PHE A 71 -1.24 12.62 -7.12
N PRO A 72 -1.88 13.79 -6.90
CA PRO A 72 -1.16 15.05 -6.71
C PRO A 72 -0.20 14.95 -5.52
N PHE A 73 1.11 15.06 -5.78
CA PHE A 73 2.15 14.94 -4.76
C PHE A 73 3.16 16.09 -4.85
N SER A 74 3.65 16.51 -3.70
CA SER A 74 4.76 17.47 -3.59
C SER A 74 5.62 17.11 -2.39
N THR A 75 6.89 16.83 -2.64
CA THR A 75 7.90 16.53 -1.61
C THR A 75 7.97 17.64 -0.57
N ASN A 76 8.08 18.90 -1.00
CA ASN A 76 8.15 20.04 -0.10
C ASN A 76 6.90 20.17 0.80
N LYS A 77 5.70 19.92 0.24
CA LYS A 77 4.46 19.92 1.02
C LYS A 77 4.48 18.83 2.10
N LEU A 78 4.97 17.63 1.76
CA LEU A 78 5.11 16.52 2.70
C LEU A 78 6.13 16.83 3.79
N GLU A 79 7.30 17.37 3.44
CA GLU A 79 8.35 17.73 4.41
C GLU A 79 7.88 18.79 5.40
N VAL A 80 7.20 19.84 4.92
CA VAL A 80 6.60 20.87 5.77
C VAL A 80 5.55 20.27 6.70
N PHE A 81 4.68 19.40 6.17
CA PHE A 81 3.65 18.72 6.96
C PHE A 81 4.28 17.84 8.06
N LEU A 82 5.30 17.04 7.74
CA LEU A 82 5.99 16.19 8.70
C LEU A 82 6.74 17.01 9.76
N SER A 83 7.36 18.13 9.37
CA SER A 83 8.01 19.04 10.31
C SER A 83 7.03 19.64 11.31
N GLN A 84 5.85 20.06 10.86
CA GLN A 84 4.78 20.56 11.73
C GLN A 84 4.23 19.47 12.65
N THR A 85 4.11 18.24 12.14
CA THR A 85 3.69 17.08 12.92
C THR A 85 4.71 16.77 14.02
N ALA A 86 6.00 16.75 13.70
CA ALA A 86 7.09 16.53 14.65
C ALA A 86 7.14 17.57 15.77
N GLY A 87 6.80 18.81 15.47
CA GLY A 87 6.75 19.90 16.47
C GLY A 87 5.78 19.67 17.63
N ARG A 88 4.91 18.66 17.55
CA ARG A 88 3.97 18.26 18.61
C ARG A 88 4.54 17.20 19.55
N PHE A 89 5.70 16.60 19.24
CA PHE A 89 6.21 15.42 19.91
C PHE A 89 7.32 15.75 20.91
N THR A 90 7.29 15.06 22.03
CA THR A 90 8.32 15.12 23.08
C THR A 90 8.94 13.75 23.38
N SER A 91 8.36 12.69 22.86
CA SER A 91 8.78 11.28 23.03
C SER A 91 8.73 10.56 21.69
N PRO A 92 9.41 9.40 21.54
CA PRO A 92 9.39 8.63 20.31
C PRO A 92 7.96 8.31 19.84
N GLN A 93 7.71 8.46 18.54
CA GLN A 93 6.39 8.27 17.91
C GLN A 93 6.46 7.36 16.71
N ARG A 94 5.47 6.50 16.55
CA ARG A 94 5.15 5.88 15.28
C ARG A 94 4.18 6.80 14.52
N VAL A 95 4.66 7.38 13.44
CA VAL A 95 3.91 8.33 12.62
C VAL A 95 3.52 7.66 11.33
N THR A 96 2.22 7.59 11.06
CA THR A 96 1.67 7.19 9.76
C THR A 96 1.16 8.44 9.06
N VAL A 97 1.68 8.72 7.86
CA VAL A 97 1.18 9.79 6.99
C VAL A 97 0.41 9.16 5.83
N LEU A 98 -0.76 9.70 5.54
CA LEU A 98 -1.64 9.29 4.45
C LEU A 98 -1.71 10.40 3.42
N LEU A 99 -1.67 10.03 2.14
CA LEU A 99 -1.91 10.89 0.99
C LEU A 99 -3.15 10.38 0.26
N ASN A 100 -4.19 11.18 0.17
CA ASN A 100 -5.38 10.81 -0.58
C ASN A 100 -5.27 11.20 -2.07
N ARG A 101 -6.21 10.73 -2.89
CA ARG A 101 -6.25 11.00 -4.34
C ARG A 101 -6.39 12.50 -4.71
N PHE A 102 -6.69 13.37 -3.77
CA PHE A 102 -6.80 14.82 -3.97
C PHE A 102 -5.53 15.57 -3.54
N GLY A 103 -4.47 14.85 -3.13
CA GLY A 103 -3.21 15.43 -2.65
C GLY A 103 -3.30 16.01 -1.24
N GLU A 104 -4.31 15.59 -0.46
CA GLU A 104 -4.43 15.98 0.94
C GLU A 104 -3.65 15.01 1.83
N LEU A 105 -2.93 15.57 2.79
CA LEU A 105 -2.14 14.84 3.78
C LEU A 105 -2.87 14.77 5.11
N LYS A 106 -2.81 13.61 5.74
CA LYS A 106 -3.30 13.37 7.10
C LYS A 106 -2.27 12.54 7.87
N ASP A 107 -2.09 12.80 9.17
CA ASP A 107 -1.27 11.96 10.03
C ASP A 107 -2.09 11.19 11.06
N GLU A 108 -1.56 10.03 11.46
CA GLU A 108 -1.98 9.24 12.60
C GLU A 108 -0.73 8.92 13.42
N THR A 109 -0.76 9.23 14.71
CA THR A 109 0.41 9.08 15.58
C THR A 109 0.09 8.18 16.75
N LYS A 110 1.09 7.39 17.16
CA LYS A 110 1.02 6.54 18.36
C LYS A 110 2.35 6.57 19.07
N ASP A 111 2.31 6.62 20.39
CA ASP A 111 3.52 6.48 21.20
C ASP A 111 4.26 5.21 20.81
N PHE A 112 5.57 5.34 20.65
CA PHE A 112 6.43 4.21 20.35
C PHE A 112 7.19 3.80 21.60
N TYR A 113 6.98 2.57 22.02
CA TYR A 113 7.75 1.92 23.07
C TYR A 113 8.50 0.75 22.45
N SER A 114 9.83 0.75 22.60
CA SER A 114 10.62 -0.41 22.21
C SER A 114 10.25 -1.58 23.13
N GLN A 115 9.58 -2.56 22.60
CA GLN A 115 9.30 -3.82 23.27
C GLN A 115 10.00 -4.93 22.49
N GLU A 116 10.68 -5.81 23.20
CA GLU A 116 11.10 -7.08 22.61
C GLU A 116 9.88 -7.98 22.47
N ASN A 117 9.09 -7.73 21.42
CA ASN A 117 7.93 -8.55 21.13
C ASN A 117 8.35 -9.71 20.22
N ARG A 118 8.10 -10.92 20.70
CA ARG A 118 8.11 -12.10 19.83
C ARG A 118 6.75 -12.22 19.17
N PHE A 119 6.74 -12.13 17.84
CA PHE A 119 5.54 -12.34 17.05
C PHE A 119 5.34 -13.82 16.78
N LYS A 120 4.10 -14.28 16.95
CA LYS A 120 3.68 -15.61 16.55
C LYS A 120 3.21 -15.53 15.10
N VAL A 121 3.97 -16.15 14.21
CA VAL A 121 3.70 -16.09 12.77
C VAL A 121 3.45 -17.48 12.21
N CYS A 122 2.70 -17.56 11.13
CA CYS A 122 2.55 -18.80 10.35
C CYS A 122 2.64 -18.51 8.86
N LEU A 123 2.86 -19.56 8.08
CA LEU A 123 2.84 -19.46 6.62
C LEU A 123 1.40 -19.28 6.15
N ALA A 124 1.17 -18.37 5.20
CA ALA A 124 -0.12 -18.23 4.54
C ALA A 124 -0.54 -19.53 3.86
N ILE A 125 -1.85 -19.82 3.82
CA ILE A 125 -2.36 -21.08 3.23
C ILE A 125 -2.36 -21.02 1.71
N HIS A 126 -2.62 -19.82 1.16
CA HIS A 126 -2.71 -19.60 -0.28
C HIS A 126 -1.62 -18.64 -0.75
N PRO A 127 -1.06 -18.86 -1.95
CA PRO A 127 -0.13 -17.93 -2.53
C PRO A 127 -0.81 -16.59 -2.86
N ILE A 128 -0.04 -15.52 -2.79
CA ILE A 128 -0.43 -14.21 -3.34
C ILE A 128 -0.15 -14.18 -4.84
N ASP A 129 -0.92 -13.41 -5.60
CA ASP A 129 -0.64 -13.15 -7.03
C ASP A 129 0.45 -12.07 -7.13
N SER A 130 1.68 -12.46 -7.46
CA SER A 130 2.82 -11.54 -7.56
C SER A 130 2.65 -10.44 -8.62
N ARG A 131 1.64 -10.55 -9.51
CA ARG A 131 1.32 -9.53 -10.52
C ARG A 131 0.40 -8.43 -9.98
N ASN A 132 -0.09 -8.58 -8.75
CA ASN A 132 -0.97 -7.58 -8.17
C ASN A 132 -0.20 -6.30 -7.85
N VAL A 133 -0.50 -5.24 -8.57
CA VAL A 133 0.17 -3.94 -8.45
C VAL A 133 0.19 -3.37 -7.02
N PHE A 134 -0.82 -3.66 -6.22
CA PHE A 134 -0.90 -3.17 -4.83
C PHE A 134 0.11 -3.82 -3.88
N LEU A 135 0.82 -4.87 -4.28
CA LEU A 135 1.96 -5.41 -3.53
C LEU A 135 3.20 -4.52 -3.62
N PHE A 136 3.35 -3.76 -4.71
CA PHE A 136 4.49 -2.88 -4.96
C PHE A 136 4.32 -1.48 -4.38
N HIS A 137 3.11 -1.16 -3.92
CA HIS A 137 2.76 0.17 -3.42
C HIS A 137 2.14 0.11 -2.04
N LYS A 138 2.61 0.99 -1.14
CA LYS A 138 2.09 1.06 0.22
C LYS A 138 0.78 1.84 0.27
N THR A 139 -0.34 1.09 0.20
CA THR A 139 -1.70 1.66 0.10
C THR A 139 -2.61 1.15 1.22
N THR A 140 -3.67 1.91 1.50
CA THR A 140 -4.71 1.49 2.44
C THR A 140 -5.61 0.37 1.88
N ARG A 141 -5.40 -0.05 0.63
CA ARG A 141 -6.10 -1.17 0.01
C ARG A 141 -5.50 -2.49 0.46
N ARG A 142 -5.95 -2.97 1.63
CA ARG A 142 -5.38 -4.11 2.34
C ARG A 142 -6.09 -5.44 2.06
N GLU A 143 -7.16 -5.46 1.28
CA GLU A 143 -7.96 -6.65 0.94
C GLU A 143 -7.17 -7.71 0.15
N ILE A 144 -6.03 -7.32 -0.40
CA ILE A 144 -5.11 -8.23 -1.09
C ILE A 144 -4.35 -9.15 -0.14
N TYR A 145 -4.26 -8.76 1.14
CA TYR A 145 -3.56 -9.54 2.16
C TYR A 145 -4.55 -10.42 2.92
N PRO A 146 -4.25 -11.71 3.11
CA PRO A 146 -5.06 -12.57 3.96
C PRO A 146 -5.04 -12.09 5.41
N SER A 147 -6.13 -12.32 6.12
CA SER A 147 -6.21 -12.01 7.55
C SER A 147 -5.62 -13.16 8.38
N PRO A 148 -4.76 -12.88 9.37
CA PRO A 148 -4.33 -13.91 10.32
C PRO A 148 -5.50 -14.64 10.98
N ARG A 149 -6.58 -13.92 11.32
CA ARG A 149 -7.77 -14.48 11.97
C ARG A 149 -8.50 -15.53 11.13
N ASP A 150 -8.49 -15.39 9.81
CA ASP A 150 -9.13 -16.34 8.89
C ASP A 150 -8.36 -17.67 8.86
N GLN A 151 -7.11 -17.67 9.31
CA GLN A 151 -6.23 -18.83 9.32
C GLN A 151 -6.05 -19.45 10.71
N ASP A 152 -6.39 -18.76 11.78
CA ASP A 152 -6.34 -19.28 13.17
C ASP A 152 -7.06 -20.63 13.30
N ALA A 153 -8.25 -20.73 12.73
CA ALA A 153 -9.07 -21.94 12.79
C ALA A 153 -8.44 -23.16 12.09
N ILE A 154 -7.60 -22.91 11.08
CA ILE A 154 -6.98 -23.96 10.25
C ILE A 154 -5.67 -24.44 10.89
N HIS A 155 -4.91 -23.54 11.49
CA HIS A 155 -3.64 -23.86 12.15
C HIS A 155 -3.79 -24.30 13.62
N GLY A 156 -5.05 -24.39 14.12
CA GLY A 156 -5.33 -24.90 15.46
C GLY A 156 -4.77 -24.06 16.61
N GLY A 157 -4.47 -22.78 16.34
CA GLY A 157 -3.87 -21.88 17.32
C GLY A 157 -4.56 -20.53 17.38
N GLU A 158 -4.91 -20.09 18.58
CA GLU A 158 -5.29 -18.72 18.84
C GLU A 158 -4.06 -17.81 18.87
N GLY A 159 -4.20 -16.58 18.35
CA GLY A 159 -3.22 -15.51 18.51
C GLY A 159 -2.04 -15.55 17.54
N ILE A 160 -2.29 -15.78 16.26
CA ILE A 160 -1.32 -15.50 15.19
C ILE A 160 -1.27 -13.98 14.98
N ASP A 161 -0.08 -13.41 15.11
CA ASP A 161 0.15 -11.97 15.01
C ASP A 161 0.28 -11.52 13.55
N ASP A 162 0.93 -12.34 12.69
CA ASP A 162 1.15 -12.02 11.28
C ASP A 162 1.32 -13.29 10.42
N LEU A 163 1.17 -13.14 9.09
CA LEU A 163 1.33 -14.21 8.12
C LEU A 163 2.57 -13.98 7.27
N LEU A 164 3.40 -15.01 7.13
CA LEU A 164 4.46 -15.07 6.14
C LEU A 164 3.84 -15.44 4.79
N LEU A 165 4.01 -14.58 3.80
CA LEU A 165 3.42 -14.71 2.48
C LEU A 165 4.39 -15.41 1.51
N PHE A 166 3.83 -16.08 0.53
CA PHE A 166 4.57 -16.67 -0.59
C PHE A 166 3.80 -16.46 -1.91
N ASN A 167 4.52 -16.43 -3.02
CA ASN A 167 3.92 -16.23 -4.33
C ASN A 167 3.56 -17.57 -5.02
N GLU A 168 3.01 -17.49 -6.23
CA GLU A 168 2.62 -18.64 -7.05
C GLU A 168 3.79 -19.54 -7.48
N ARG A 169 5.06 -19.08 -7.29
CA ARG A 169 6.28 -19.87 -7.51
C ARG A 169 6.80 -20.53 -6.24
N SER A 170 6.03 -20.43 -5.12
CA SER A 170 6.44 -20.91 -3.80
C SER A 170 7.67 -20.19 -3.22
N GLU A 171 7.91 -18.96 -3.62
CA GLU A 171 8.96 -18.11 -3.08
C GLU A 171 8.39 -17.27 -1.95
N LEU A 172 9.08 -17.21 -0.81
CA LEU A 172 8.72 -16.34 0.30
C LEU A 172 8.88 -14.88 -0.10
N THR A 173 7.93 -14.03 0.31
CA THR A 173 7.90 -12.62 -0.08
C THR A 173 8.05 -11.70 1.13
N GLU A 174 7.02 -11.51 1.90
CA GLU A 174 6.97 -10.58 3.03
C GLU A 174 5.97 -11.06 4.09
N PHE A 175 5.87 -10.37 5.19
CA PHE A 175 4.73 -10.49 6.11
C PHE A 175 3.60 -9.54 5.71
N THR A 176 2.39 -9.71 6.27
CA THR A 176 1.29 -8.80 5.92
C THR A 176 1.54 -7.37 6.39
N ILE A 177 2.31 -7.16 7.44
CA ILE A 177 2.67 -5.83 7.97
C ILE A 177 4.19 -5.55 8.04
N GLY A 178 5.03 -6.55 7.86
CA GLY A 178 6.48 -6.44 8.02
C GLY A 178 7.27 -6.96 6.82
N ASN A 179 8.56 -6.65 6.81
CA ASN A 179 9.51 -7.25 5.87
C ASN A 179 10.06 -8.55 6.43
N LEU A 180 10.38 -9.50 5.56
CA LEU A 180 11.07 -10.74 5.93
C LEU A 180 12.58 -10.51 5.93
N VAL A 181 13.21 -10.81 7.05
CA VAL A 181 14.66 -10.96 7.16
C VAL A 181 14.94 -12.29 7.87
N VAL A 182 15.79 -13.11 7.28
CA VAL A 182 16.17 -14.42 7.82
C VAL A 182 17.65 -14.42 8.11
N GLU A 183 18.04 -14.84 9.31
CA GLU A 183 19.43 -15.11 9.66
C GLU A 183 19.75 -16.59 9.45
N MET A 184 20.77 -16.89 8.66
CA MET A 184 21.30 -18.25 8.43
C MET A 184 22.83 -18.19 8.48
N ASP A 185 23.42 -19.00 9.32
CA ASP A 185 24.88 -19.09 9.48
C ASP A 185 25.57 -17.72 9.78
N GLY A 186 24.86 -16.81 10.46
CA GLY A 186 25.34 -15.47 10.80
C GLY A 186 25.20 -14.43 9.69
N GLU A 187 24.62 -14.80 8.54
CA GLU A 187 24.34 -13.91 7.42
C GLU A 187 22.82 -13.58 7.36
N PHE A 188 22.50 -12.36 6.93
CA PHE A 188 21.11 -11.89 6.83
C PHE A 188 20.63 -11.89 5.37
N TYR A 189 19.46 -12.48 5.15
CA TYR A 189 18.83 -12.61 3.84
C TYR A 189 17.45 -11.95 3.85
N THR A 190 17.08 -11.31 2.75
CA THR A 190 15.75 -10.78 2.50
C THR A 190 15.37 -11.09 1.04
N PRO A 191 14.08 -11.26 0.71
CA PRO A 191 13.65 -11.42 -0.67
C PRO A 191 14.17 -10.26 -1.53
N PRO A 192 14.59 -10.52 -2.78
CA PRO A 192 15.05 -9.47 -3.68
C PRO A 192 13.90 -8.51 -4.00
N LEU A 193 14.27 -7.27 -4.33
CA LEU A 193 13.34 -6.36 -4.98
C LEU A 193 12.99 -6.92 -6.36
N ALA A 194 11.72 -6.99 -6.69
CA ALA A 194 11.23 -7.47 -7.98
C ALA A 194 11.53 -6.50 -9.10
#